data_a8e8acf0753a477c4b9e1403067490e3
#
_entry.id   a8e8acf0753a477c4b9e1403067490e3
#
_cell.length_a   1.000
_cell.length_b   1.000
_cell.length_c   1.000
_cell.angle_alpha   90.00
_cell.angle_beta   90.00
_cell.angle_gamma   90.00
#
_symmetry.space_group_name_H-M   'P 1'
#
loop_
_entity.id
_entity.type
_entity.pdbx_description
1 polymer ?
#
loop_
_entity_poly.entity_id
_entity_poly.type
_entity_poly.pdbx_seq_one_letter_code
_entity_poly.pdbx_strand_id
1 'polypeptide(L)'
;VIAEDPDALKGIDPVRISNFQKVRGAALTKYREMQMSDKVSWSIVAVPCQAWADKVFPEVPAEERVDKLWEAIFHTVRLDREDPVAAWQEHLDTLEQKANVLNAKKYKKLHYIAPGTDLSIELPEGHIWAQGDSINAKGHSFVANMPTEEVFTAPLKTGVNGTVRSTKPLSHGGNIIDGFSISFENGRIISVTAEQGQEALEHLISMDEGAKYLGEVALVPHKSPISESNILYYNTLFDENASNHLAIGMAYAFCLEGGKDMNPEQLIEHGLNNSVTHVDFMIGSAEMNIYGITADGTEEPVFLNGNWAF
;
A
#
# COMPACT_ATOMS: atom_id res chain seq x y z
N VAL A 1 3.37 -0.50 -17.41
CA VAL A 1 2.76 -1.82 -17.63
C VAL A 1 3.52 -2.84 -16.81
N ILE A 2 2.81 -3.60 -16.00
CA ILE A 2 3.35 -4.70 -15.22
C ILE A 2 2.86 -5.99 -15.85
N ALA A 3 3.79 -6.87 -16.25
CA ALA A 3 3.53 -8.20 -16.75
C ALA A 3 4.67 -9.08 -16.21
N GLU A 4 4.58 -9.46 -14.95
CA GLU A 4 5.66 -10.13 -14.24
C GLU A 4 5.29 -11.57 -13.90
N ASP A 5 6.25 -12.48 -14.11
CA ASP A 5 6.24 -13.79 -13.51
C ASP A 5 6.57 -13.65 -12.01
N PRO A 6 5.65 -13.98 -11.08
CA PRO A 6 5.90 -13.86 -9.64
C PRO A 6 7.10 -14.69 -9.14
N ASP A 7 7.46 -15.73 -9.87
CA ASP A 7 8.59 -16.63 -9.54
C ASP A 7 9.87 -16.30 -10.34
N ALA A 8 9.90 -15.22 -11.14
CA ALA A 8 11.04 -14.87 -12.02
C ALA A 8 12.39 -14.74 -11.29
N LEU A 9 12.39 -14.34 -10.03
CA LEU A 9 13.60 -14.17 -9.23
C LEU A 9 13.85 -15.37 -8.29
N LYS A 10 13.03 -16.40 -8.36
CA LYS A 10 13.18 -17.60 -7.50
C LYS A 10 14.50 -18.29 -7.76
N GLY A 11 15.25 -18.53 -6.68
CA GLY A 11 16.58 -19.17 -6.77
C GLY A 11 17.72 -18.26 -7.23
N ILE A 12 17.46 -16.98 -7.48
CA ILE A 12 18.51 -16.00 -7.73
C ILE A 12 19.12 -15.54 -6.41
N ASP A 13 20.44 -15.42 -6.37
CA ASP A 13 21.17 -14.93 -5.20
C ASP A 13 20.61 -13.54 -4.77
N PRO A 14 20.14 -13.42 -3.52
CA PRO A 14 19.57 -12.17 -2.99
C PRO A 14 20.52 -10.96 -3.09
N VAL A 15 21.84 -11.17 -3.00
CA VAL A 15 22.85 -10.14 -3.15
C VAL A 15 22.85 -9.55 -4.57
N ARG A 16 22.66 -10.39 -5.57
CA ARG A 16 22.57 -9.95 -6.98
C ARG A 16 21.29 -9.13 -7.19
N ILE A 17 20.16 -9.56 -6.63
CA ILE A 17 18.88 -8.84 -6.69
C ILE A 17 19.04 -7.46 -6.04
N SER A 18 19.58 -7.41 -4.83
CA SER A 18 19.81 -6.17 -4.07
C SER A 18 20.73 -5.21 -4.82
N ASN A 19 21.84 -5.70 -5.36
CA ASN A 19 22.78 -4.88 -6.14
C ASN A 19 22.12 -4.30 -7.39
N PHE A 20 21.34 -5.10 -8.12
CA PHE A 20 20.57 -4.64 -9.28
C PHE A 20 19.58 -3.54 -8.88
N GLN A 21 18.82 -3.75 -7.80
CA GLN A 21 17.85 -2.76 -7.30
C GLN A 21 18.52 -1.45 -6.89
N LYS A 22 19.66 -1.51 -6.21
CA LYS A 22 20.46 -0.32 -5.84
C LYS A 22 20.92 0.47 -7.06
N VAL A 23 21.53 -0.20 -8.04
CA VAL A 23 22.01 0.44 -9.26
C VAL A 23 20.87 1.04 -10.07
N ARG A 24 19.77 0.29 -10.25
CA ARG A 24 18.55 0.75 -10.93
C ARG A 24 17.94 1.94 -10.19
N GLY A 25 17.86 1.87 -8.85
CA GLY A 25 17.37 2.95 -8.00
C GLY A 25 18.15 4.26 -8.22
N ALA A 26 19.47 4.19 -8.15
CA ALA A 26 20.35 5.34 -8.39
C ALA A 26 20.20 5.90 -9.81
N ALA A 27 20.14 5.03 -10.83
CA ALA A 27 19.99 5.46 -12.23
C ALA A 27 18.63 6.13 -12.50
N LEU A 28 17.57 5.77 -11.78
CA LEU A 28 16.22 6.28 -11.97
C LEU A 28 15.81 7.38 -10.98
N THR A 29 16.73 7.88 -10.16
CA THR A 29 16.43 8.89 -9.12
C THR A 29 15.66 10.09 -9.69
N LYS A 30 16.18 10.74 -10.73
CA LYS A 30 15.53 11.90 -11.36
C LYS A 30 14.13 11.58 -11.92
N TYR A 31 13.95 10.38 -12.47
CA TYR A 31 12.65 9.94 -12.99
C TYR A 31 11.64 9.77 -11.83
N ARG A 32 12.06 9.13 -10.75
CA ARG A 32 11.23 8.94 -9.55
C ARG A 32 10.87 10.27 -8.90
N GLU A 33 11.81 11.19 -8.78
CA GLU A 33 11.53 12.54 -8.26
C GLU A 33 10.45 13.26 -9.07
N MET A 34 10.47 13.13 -10.40
CA MET A 34 9.43 13.73 -11.25
C MET A 34 8.06 13.06 -11.08
N GLN A 35 8.01 11.73 -10.89
CA GLN A 35 6.77 11.01 -10.59
C GLN A 35 6.24 11.38 -9.21
N MET A 36 7.07 11.24 -8.18
CA MET A 36 6.68 11.45 -6.76
C MET A 36 6.32 12.90 -6.43
N SER A 37 6.70 13.86 -7.27
CA SER A 37 6.32 15.27 -7.15
C SER A 37 5.22 15.70 -8.13
N ASP A 38 4.54 14.74 -8.77
CA ASP A 38 3.47 14.97 -9.77
C ASP A 38 3.87 15.93 -10.89
N LYS A 39 5.15 15.99 -11.26
CA LYS A 39 5.60 16.83 -12.39
C LYS A 39 5.13 16.30 -13.73
N VAL A 40 4.84 15.02 -13.80
CA VAL A 40 4.36 14.31 -15.00
C VAL A 40 3.16 13.43 -14.65
N SER A 41 2.23 13.26 -15.58
CA SER A 41 1.20 12.22 -15.44
C SER A 41 1.80 10.85 -15.73
N TRP A 42 1.38 9.86 -14.97
CA TRP A 42 1.75 8.47 -15.15
C TRP A 42 0.61 7.55 -14.69
N SER A 43 0.60 6.33 -15.17
CA SER A 43 -0.33 5.31 -14.70
C SER A 43 0.32 3.93 -14.76
N ILE A 44 0.05 3.12 -13.75
CA ILE A 44 0.45 1.72 -13.71
C ILE A 44 -0.78 0.88 -14.02
N VAL A 45 -0.63 0.00 -15.00
CA VAL A 45 -1.62 -1.01 -15.37
C VAL A 45 -0.93 -2.36 -15.48
N ALA A 46 -1.65 -3.44 -15.19
CA ALA A 46 -1.13 -4.78 -15.35
C ALA A 46 -1.64 -5.43 -16.64
N VAL A 47 -0.80 -6.26 -17.23
CA VAL A 47 -1.12 -7.10 -18.40
C VAL A 47 -0.76 -8.54 -18.03
N PRO A 48 -1.67 -9.51 -18.15
CA PRO A 48 -1.39 -10.90 -17.84
C PRO A 48 -0.26 -11.48 -18.71
N CYS A 49 0.51 -12.38 -18.12
CA CYS A 49 1.35 -13.31 -18.83
C CYS A 49 1.04 -14.75 -18.37
N GLN A 50 1.45 -15.76 -19.13
CA GLN A 50 1.15 -17.16 -18.82
C GLN A 50 1.65 -17.55 -17.42
N ALA A 51 2.90 -17.21 -17.07
CA ALA A 51 3.48 -17.56 -15.79
C ALA A 51 2.70 -16.96 -14.59
N TRP A 52 2.24 -15.71 -14.72
CA TRP A 52 1.40 -15.09 -13.71
C TRP A 52 0.03 -15.75 -13.62
N ALA A 53 -0.61 -16.01 -14.77
CA ALA A 53 -1.90 -16.70 -14.81
C ALA A 53 -1.83 -18.13 -14.24
N ASP A 54 -0.74 -18.86 -14.51
CA ASP A 54 -0.48 -20.19 -13.94
C ASP A 54 -0.37 -20.18 -12.41
N LYS A 55 0.20 -19.11 -11.87
CA LYS A 55 0.34 -18.92 -10.42
C LYS A 55 -0.99 -18.58 -9.75
N VAL A 56 -1.81 -17.72 -10.38
CA VAL A 56 -3.08 -17.25 -9.82
C VAL A 56 -4.17 -18.33 -9.96
N PHE A 57 -4.23 -19.04 -11.08
CA PHE A 57 -5.28 -20.00 -11.40
C PHE A 57 -4.73 -21.42 -11.69
N PRO A 58 -4.00 -22.05 -10.77
CA PRO A 58 -3.42 -23.37 -11.01
C PRO A 58 -4.44 -24.47 -11.30
N GLU A 59 -5.68 -24.31 -10.79
CA GLU A 59 -6.76 -25.27 -10.94
C GLU A 59 -7.55 -25.14 -12.26
N VAL A 60 -7.32 -24.07 -13.04
CA VAL A 60 -7.95 -23.82 -14.33
C VAL A 60 -7.11 -24.49 -15.44
N PRO A 61 -7.70 -25.04 -16.54
CA PRO A 61 -6.92 -25.51 -17.69
C PRO A 61 -5.93 -24.45 -18.20
N ALA A 62 -4.71 -24.88 -18.53
CA ALA A 62 -3.61 -23.95 -18.84
C ALA A 62 -3.93 -22.97 -19.98
N GLU A 63 -4.66 -23.43 -21.00
CA GLU A 63 -5.11 -22.65 -22.14
C GLU A 63 -6.13 -21.55 -21.80
N GLU A 64 -6.83 -21.66 -20.66
CA GLU A 64 -7.88 -20.73 -20.23
C GLU A 64 -7.37 -19.72 -19.18
N ARG A 65 -6.22 -19.95 -18.55
CA ARG A 65 -5.72 -19.18 -17.39
C ARG A 65 -5.51 -17.71 -17.70
N VAL A 66 -4.94 -17.39 -18.86
CA VAL A 66 -4.66 -16.00 -19.24
C VAL A 66 -5.97 -15.24 -19.45
N ASP A 67 -6.94 -15.84 -20.13
CA ASP A 67 -8.26 -15.25 -20.33
C ASP A 67 -8.98 -15.05 -18.99
N LYS A 68 -8.89 -16.04 -18.11
CA LYS A 68 -9.44 -15.96 -16.74
C LYS A 68 -8.81 -14.82 -15.93
N LEU A 69 -7.51 -14.61 -16.07
CA LEU A 69 -6.82 -13.51 -15.39
C LEU A 69 -7.21 -12.15 -16.00
N TRP A 70 -7.43 -12.07 -17.33
CA TRP A 70 -8.00 -10.87 -17.95
C TRP A 70 -9.40 -10.55 -17.41
N GLU A 71 -10.30 -11.53 -17.31
CA GLU A 71 -11.64 -11.35 -16.72
C GLU A 71 -11.53 -10.78 -15.29
N ALA A 72 -10.67 -11.37 -14.46
CA ALA A 72 -10.45 -10.90 -13.09
C ALA A 72 -9.91 -9.46 -13.05
N ILE A 73 -8.93 -9.12 -13.89
CA ILE A 73 -8.40 -7.76 -14.00
C ILE A 73 -9.51 -6.79 -14.45
N PHE A 74 -10.26 -7.10 -15.49
CA PHE A 74 -11.33 -6.22 -15.99
C PHE A 74 -12.39 -5.97 -14.92
N HIS A 75 -12.72 -6.98 -14.12
CA HIS A 75 -13.62 -6.81 -13.00
C HIS A 75 -13.09 -5.86 -11.95
N THR A 76 -11.84 -6.04 -11.52
CA THR A 76 -11.22 -5.20 -10.48
C THR A 76 -10.99 -3.76 -10.93
N VAL A 77 -10.77 -3.54 -12.22
CA VAL A 77 -10.62 -2.20 -12.81
C VAL A 77 -11.93 -1.67 -13.43
N ARG A 78 -13.08 -2.30 -13.14
CA ARG A 78 -14.43 -1.86 -13.54
C ARG A 78 -14.66 -1.77 -15.05
N LEU A 79 -13.83 -2.46 -15.87
CA LEU A 79 -14.00 -2.50 -17.33
C LEU A 79 -15.16 -3.42 -17.77
N ASP A 80 -15.68 -4.22 -16.88
CA ASP A 80 -16.87 -5.07 -17.08
C ASP A 80 -18.20 -4.32 -16.87
N ARG A 81 -18.16 -3.02 -16.56
CA ARG A 81 -19.35 -2.18 -16.38
C ARG A 81 -19.86 -1.68 -17.73
N GLU A 82 -21.16 -1.33 -17.79
CA GLU A 82 -21.80 -0.79 -19.01
C GLU A 82 -21.11 0.50 -19.47
N ASP A 83 -20.74 1.39 -18.53
CA ASP A 83 -19.93 2.58 -18.76
C ASP A 83 -18.74 2.58 -17.79
N PRO A 84 -17.57 2.05 -18.18
CA PRO A 84 -16.39 2.01 -17.34
C PRO A 84 -15.88 3.40 -16.94
N VAL A 85 -16.03 4.41 -17.79
CA VAL A 85 -15.57 5.76 -17.50
C VAL A 85 -16.42 6.39 -16.39
N ALA A 86 -17.74 6.26 -16.49
CA ALA A 86 -18.65 6.72 -15.43
C ALA A 86 -18.42 5.95 -14.12
N ALA A 87 -18.21 4.63 -14.18
CA ALA A 87 -17.93 3.81 -13.01
C ALA A 87 -16.62 4.24 -12.30
N TRP A 88 -15.58 4.60 -13.06
CA TRP A 88 -14.34 5.13 -12.51
C TRP A 88 -14.55 6.53 -11.89
N GLN A 89 -15.32 7.40 -12.53
CA GLN A 89 -15.59 8.73 -11.97
C GLN A 89 -16.33 8.61 -10.62
N GLU A 90 -17.39 7.80 -10.55
CA GLU A 90 -18.12 7.53 -9.30
C GLU A 90 -17.22 6.97 -8.20
N HIS A 91 -16.29 6.08 -8.58
CA HIS A 91 -15.32 5.52 -7.66
C HIS A 91 -14.35 6.56 -7.12
N LEU A 92 -13.76 7.38 -7.99
CA LEU A 92 -12.86 8.48 -7.59
C LEU A 92 -13.58 9.50 -6.70
N ASP A 93 -14.82 9.87 -7.05
CA ASP A 93 -15.64 10.77 -6.24
C ASP A 93 -15.89 10.19 -4.83
N THR A 94 -16.07 8.87 -4.74
CA THR A 94 -16.22 8.15 -3.46
C THR A 94 -14.94 8.22 -2.63
N LEU A 95 -13.78 7.93 -3.22
CA LEU A 95 -12.49 8.02 -2.54
C LEU A 95 -12.20 9.47 -2.08
N GLU A 96 -12.48 10.46 -2.93
CA GLU A 96 -12.33 11.87 -2.60
C GLU A 96 -13.20 12.27 -1.40
N GLN A 97 -14.47 11.83 -1.37
CA GLN A 97 -15.35 12.08 -0.22
C GLN A 97 -14.79 11.50 1.07
N LYS A 98 -14.25 10.27 1.05
CA LYS A 98 -13.62 9.64 2.22
C LYS A 98 -12.37 10.40 2.67
N ALA A 99 -11.50 10.76 1.73
CA ALA A 99 -10.31 11.56 2.01
C ALA A 99 -10.67 12.92 2.62
N ASN A 100 -11.68 13.60 2.08
CA ASN A 100 -12.15 14.90 2.57
C ASN A 100 -12.68 14.81 4.01
N VAL A 101 -13.42 13.77 4.37
CA VAL A 101 -13.86 13.54 5.76
C VAL A 101 -12.66 13.39 6.69
N LEU A 102 -11.70 12.55 6.34
CA LEU A 102 -10.49 12.31 7.14
C LEU A 102 -9.64 13.57 7.28
N ASN A 103 -9.47 14.33 6.20
CA ASN A 103 -8.76 15.62 6.18
C ASN A 103 -9.44 16.68 7.07
N ALA A 104 -10.79 16.68 7.12
CA ALA A 104 -11.54 17.57 7.99
C ALA A 104 -11.45 17.18 9.47
N LYS A 105 -11.41 15.88 9.77
CA LYS A 105 -11.31 15.34 11.14
C LYS A 105 -9.95 15.59 11.78
N LYS A 106 -8.86 15.59 11.03
CA LYS A 106 -7.47 15.81 11.49
C LYS A 106 -7.13 14.97 12.72
N TYR A 107 -7.44 13.68 12.67
CA TYR A 107 -7.12 12.75 13.75
C TYR A 107 -5.63 12.80 14.09
N LYS A 108 -5.31 12.79 15.38
CA LYS A 108 -3.92 12.74 15.84
C LYS A 108 -3.36 11.34 15.83
N LYS A 109 -4.24 10.34 15.92
CA LYS A 109 -3.85 8.94 16.00
C LYS A 109 -4.95 8.04 15.44
N LEU A 110 -4.54 6.92 14.90
CA LEU A 110 -5.41 5.79 14.56
C LEU A 110 -5.13 4.63 15.51
N HIS A 111 -6.17 3.89 15.90
CA HIS A 111 -6.06 2.67 16.69
C HIS A 111 -6.72 1.52 15.92
N TYR A 112 -5.92 0.52 15.57
CA TYR A 112 -6.32 -0.68 14.84
C TYR A 112 -6.52 -1.84 15.80
N ILE A 113 -7.67 -2.50 15.73
CA ILE A 113 -8.03 -3.66 16.54
C ILE A 113 -8.58 -4.75 15.64
N ALA A 114 -7.92 -5.92 15.64
CA ALA A 114 -8.34 -7.14 14.94
C ALA A 114 -7.67 -8.35 15.59
N PRO A 115 -8.05 -9.61 15.23
CA PRO A 115 -7.34 -10.79 15.73
C PRO A 115 -5.83 -10.74 15.41
N GLY A 116 -5.00 -10.71 16.46
CA GLY A 116 -3.54 -10.58 16.34
C GLY A 116 -3.03 -9.16 16.08
N THR A 117 -3.91 -8.16 16.03
CA THR A 117 -3.56 -6.76 15.81
C THR A 117 -4.12 -5.88 16.93
N ASP A 118 -3.22 -5.17 17.60
CA ASP A 118 -3.51 -4.05 18.50
C ASP A 118 -2.40 -3.02 18.25
N LEU A 119 -2.67 -2.03 17.40
CA LEU A 119 -1.68 -1.11 16.87
C LEU A 119 -2.18 0.32 16.92
N SER A 120 -1.42 1.20 17.56
CA SER A 120 -1.63 2.64 17.53
C SER A 120 -0.65 3.32 16.59
N ILE A 121 -1.14 4.19 15.73
CA ILE A 121 -0.35 4.96 14.76
C ILE A 121 -0.67 6.43 14.91
N GLU A 122 0.28 7.24 15.34
CA GLU A 122 0.16 8.69 15.35
C GLU A 122 0.37 9.24 13.94
N LEU A 123 -0.32 10.34 13.63
CA LEU A 123 -0.21 11.05 12.36
C LEU A 123 0.56 12.36 12.57
N PRO A 124 1.45 12.74 11.66
CA PRO A 124 2.21 13.99 11.77
C PRO A 124 1.29 15.21 11.71
N GLU A 125 1.70 16.31 12.29
CA GLU A 125 1.00 17.57 12.12
C GLU A 125 1.05 18.00 10.65
N GLY A 126 -0.10 18.39 10.10
CA GLY A 126 -0.21 18.74 8.67
C GLY A 126 -0.29 17.51 7.75
N HIS A 127 -0.55 16.29 8.26
CA HIS A 127 -0.80 15.15 7.38
C HIS A 127 -1.99 15.39 6.45
N ILE A 128 -1.88 14.86 5.24
CA ILE A 128 -2.91 14.91 4.20
C ILE A 128 -3.28 13.47 3.83
N TRP A 129 -4.57 13.18 3.84
CA TRP A 129 -5.11 11.97 3.25
C TRP A 129 -5.22 12.18 1.74
N ALA A 130 -4.46 11.41 0.99
CA ALA A 130 -4.48 11.33 -0.47
C ALA A 130 -5.39 10.17 -0.90
N GLN A 131 -5.70 10.11 -2.20
CA GLN A 131 -6.57 9.09 -2.77
C GLN A 131 -6.20 8.84 -4.26
N GLY A 132 -7.02 8.11 -5.00
CA GLY A 132 -6.72 7.50 -6.30
C GLY A 132 -6.28 8.44 -7.43
N ASP A 133 -6.60 9.75 -7.38
CA ASP A 133 -6.17 10.69 -8.42
C ASP A 133 -5.14 11.70 -7.92
N SER A 134 -4.39 12.24 -8.85
CA SER A 134 -3.41 13.31 -8.64
C SER A 134 -3.53 14.37 -9.72
N ILE A 135 -2.97 15.55 -9.45
CA ILE A 135 -2.90 16.66 -10.43
C ILE A 135 -1.44 16.92 -10.74
N ASN A 136 -1.09 16.85 -12.03
CA ASN A 136 0.28 17.12 -12.46
C ASN A 136 0.62 18.62 -12.45
N ALA A 137 1.91 18.95 -12.64
CA ALA A 137 2.40 20.33 -12.67
C ALA A 137 1.76 21.23 -13.76
N LYS A 138 1.04 20.67 -14.71
CA LYS A 138 0.29 21.41 -15.76
C LYS A 138 -1.20 21.54 -15.44
N GLY A 139 -1.65 21.05 -14.27
CA GLY A 139 -3.05 21.08 -13.87
C GLY A 139 -3.92 19.97 -14.47
N HIS A 140 -3.33 18.92 -15.05
CA HIS A 140 -4.08 17.79 -15.57
C HIS A 140 -4.23 16.72 -14.49
N SER A 141 -5.47 16.27 -14.26
CA SER A 141 -5.76 15.11 -13.42
C SER A 141 -5.29 13.81 -14.08
N PHE A 142 -4.87 12.85 -13.27
CA PHE A 142 -4.50 11.50 -13.72
C PHE A 142 -4.65 10.50 -12.56
N VAL A 143 -4.84 9.23 -12.89
CA VAL A 143 -4.90 8.12 -11.94
C VAL A 143 -3.59 7.34 -12.02
N ALA A 144 -2.85 7.30 -10.92
CA ALA A 144 -1.52 6.70 -10.86
C ALA A 144 -1.57 5.16 -10.91
N ASN A 145 -2.51 4.54 -10.24
CA ASN A 145 -2.67 3.09 -10.13
C ASN A 145 -4.03 2.64 -10.65
N MET A 146 -4.05 1.56 -11.42
CA MET A 146 -5.26 0.91 -11.89
C MET A 146 -5.13 -0.61 -11.68
N PRO A 147 -5.77 -1.17 -10.64
CA PRO A 147 -6.75 -0.56 -9.73
C PRO A 147 -6.15 0.34 -8.65
N THR A 148 -7.01 1.11 -7.96
CA THR A 148 -6.77 1.79 -6.69
C THR A 148 -8.09 1.81 -5.91
N GLU A 149 -8.06 1.42 -4.64
CA GLU A 149 -9.23 1.33 -3.74
C GLU A 149 -8.97 2.08 -2.43
N GLU A 150 -7.85 2.77 -2.33
CA GLU A 150 -7.30 3.28 -1.10
C GLU A 150 -7.50 4.79 -0.89
N VAL A 151 -7.60 5.14 0.40
CA VAL A 151 -7.34 6.48 0.91
C VAL A 151 -6.18 6.36 1.89
N PHE A 152 -5.08 7.06 1.68
CA PHE A 152 -3.84 6.82 2.39
C PHE A 152 -3.16 8.10 2.88
N THR A 153 -2.27 7.95 3.87
CA THR A 153 -1.44 9.03 4.41
C THR A 153 -0.13 8.49 4.96
N ALA A 154 0.79 9.38 5.33
CA ALA A 154 2.02 9.00 6.02
C ALA A 154 1.81 8.95 7.54
N PRO A 155 2.32 7.92 8.23
CA PRO A 155 2.37 7.88 9.69
C PRO A 155 3.46 8.82 10.23
N LEU A 156 3.32 9.24 11.49
CA LEU A 156 4.44 9.84 12.22
C LEU A 156 5.51 8.77 12.47
N LYS A 157 6.71 8.97 11.95
CA LYS A 157 7.81 7.99 12.01
C LYS A 157 8.00 7.37 13.39
N THR A 158 7.95 8.17 14.46
CA THR A 158 8.18 7.72 15.83
C THR A 158 6.89 7.41 16.60
N GLY A 159 5.73 7.52 15.96
CA GLY A 159 4.41 7.45 16.60
C GLY A 159 3.72 6.09 16.50
N VAL A 160 4.41 5.02 16.14
CA VAL A 160 3.81 3.69 15.96
C VAL A 160 4.14 2.80 17.15
N ASN A 161 3.10 2.23 17.80
CA ASN A 161 3.27 1.36 18.97
C ASN A 161 2.25 0.22 18.95
N GLY A 162 2.70 -0.98 19.28
CA GLY A 162 1.87 -2.18 19.35
C GLY A 162 2.28 -3.25 18.37
N THR A 163 1.36 -4.15 18.04
CA THR A 163 1.60 -5.30 17.17
C THR A 163 0.55 -5.36 16.08
N VAL A 164 1.00 -5.71 14.88
CA VAL A 164 0.13 -5.97 13.72
C VAL A 164 0.41 -7.34 13.14
N ARG A 165 -0.64 -8.06 12.72
CA ARG A 165 -0.56 -9.32 12.01
C ARG A 165 -0.99 -9.13 10.55
N SER A 166 -0.22 -9.70 9.63
CA SER A 166 -0.62 -9.78 8.21
C SER A 166 -1.86 -10.67 8.05
N THR A 167 -2.72 -10.31 7.10
CA THR A 167 -3.94 -11.07 6.77
C THR A 167 -3.87 -11.74 5.41
N LYS A 168 -2.87 -11.39 4.60
CA LYS A 168 -2.61 -11.97 3.28
C LYS A 168 -1.11 -12.20 3.10
N PRO A 169 -0.71 -13.19 2.27
CA PRO A 169 0.68 -13.38 1.89
C PRO A 169 1.23 -12.15 1.14
N LEU A 170 2.47 -11.80 1.44
CA LEU A 170 3.24 -10.78 0.73
C LEU A 170 4.19 -11.46 -0.27
N SER A 171 4.07 -11.15 -1.56
CA SER A 171 5.02 -11.55 -2.59
C SER A 171 6.10 -10.47 -2.74
N HIS A 172 7.31 -10.75 -2.29
CA HIS A 172 8.40 -9.77 -2.32
C HIS A 172 9.74 -10.40 -2.73
N GLY A 173 10.38 -9.85 -3.76
CA GLY A 173 11.71 -10.30 -4.21
C GLY A 173 11.78 -11.78 -4.61
N GLY A 174 10.69 -12.34 -5.15
CA GLY A 174 10.59 -13.77 -5.50
C GLY A 174 10.35 -14.69 -4.32
N ASN A 175 10.05 -14.15 -3.14
CA ASN A 175 9.72 -14.90 -1.94
C ASN A 175 8.27 -14.61 -1.52
N ILE A 176 7.64 -15.60 -0.90
CA ILE A 176 6.35 -15.43 -0.22
C ILE A 176 6.63 -15.30 1.28
N ILE A 177 6.12 -14.23 1.87
CA ILE A 177 6.17 -13.98 3.31
C ILE A 177 4.73 -14.09 3.80
N ASP A 178 4.43 -15.04 4.69
CA ASP A 178 3.07 -15.33 5.12
C ASP A 178 2.96 -15.55 6.62
N GLY A 179 1.74 -15.27 7.15
CA GLY A 179 1.43 -15.45 8.55
C GLY A 179 2.35 -14.65 9.47
N PHE A 180 2.74 -13.45 9.06
CA PHE A 180 3.72 -12.68 9.82
C PHE A 180 3.10 -11.64 10.75
N SER A 181 3.84 -11.34 11.79
CA SER A 181 3.53 -10.27 12.75
C SER A 181 4.73 -9.36 12.93
N ILE A 182 4.44 -8.07 13.11
CA ILE A 182 5.44 -7.02 13.34
C ILE A 182 5.06 -6.26 14.61
N SER A 183 6.02 -6.09 15.52
CA SER A 183 5.83 -5.28 16.73
C SER A 183 6.66 -4.02 16.66
N PHE A 184 6.04 -2.91 17.10
CA PHE A 184 6.63 -1.57 17.07
C PHE A 184 6.72 -0.96 18.46
N GLU A 185 7.79 -0.22 18.71
CA GLU A 185 7.96 0.65 19.86
C GLU A 185 8.57 1.99 19.41
N ASN A 186 7.87 3.09 19.72
CA ASN A 186 8.28 4.44 19.28
C ASN A 186 8.58 4.52 17.78
N GLY A 187 7.71 3.90 16.97
CA GLY A 187 7.80 3.81 15.52
C GLY A 187 8.74 2.73 14.98
N ARG A 188 9.69 2.27 15.80
CA ARG A 188 10.69 1.30 15.35
C ARG A 188 10.17 -0.13 15.41
N ILE A 189 10.42 -0.91 14.39
CA ILE A 189 10.23 -2.36 14.41
C ILE A 189 11.22 -2.97 15.42
N ILE A 190 10.69 -3.62 16.45
CA ILE A 190 11.47 -4.28 17.51
C ILE A 190 11.44 -5.82 17.40
N SER A 191 10.44 -6.36 16.70
CA SER A 191 10.30 -7.79 16.50
C SER A 191 9.51 -8.10 15.24
N VAL A 192 9.92 -9.14 14.53
CA VAL A 192 9.19 -9.73 13.40
C VAL A 192 9.16 -11.24 13.54
N THR A 193 8.02 -11.84 13.19
CA THR A 193 7.87 -13.31 13.10
C THR A 193 7.06 -13.65 11.87
N ALA A 194 7.37 -14.74 11.17
CA ALA A 194 6.61 -15.22 10.02
C ALA A 194 6.51 -16.76 10.04
N GLU A 195 5.37 -17.28 9.61
CA GLU A 195 5.18 -18.73 9.42
C GLU A 195 5.93 -19.21 8.18
N GLN A 196 6.02 -18.35 7.15
CA GLN A 196 6.82 -18.58 5.94
C GLN A 196 7.57 -17.29 5.59
N GLY A 197 8.82 -17.43 5.10
CA GLY A 197 9.60 -16.31 4.59
C GLY A 197 10.24 -15.41 5.67
N GLN A 198 10.48 -15.93 6.87
CA GLN A 198 11.11 -15.20 7.98
C GLN A 198 12.39 -14.47 7.56
N GLU A 199 13.31 -15.17 6.89
CA GLU A 199 14.58 -14.58 6.44
C GLU A 199 14.38 -13.43 5.43
N ALA A 200 13.37 -13.55 4.56
CA ALA A 200 13.04 -12.51 3.59
C ALA A 200 12.49 -11.26 4.29
N LEU A 201 11.67 -11.43 5.33
CA LEU A 201 11.16 -10.33 6.14
C LEU A 201 12.29 -9.63 6.93
N GLU A 202 13.18 -10.41 7.55
CA GLU A 202 14.36 -9.89 8.26
C GLU A 202 15.29 -9.12 7.31
N HIS A 203 15.49 -9.65 6.09
CA HIS A 203 16.26 -8.97 5.07
C HIS A 203 15.63 -7.63 4.66
N LEU A 204 14.30 -7.60 4.43
CA LEU A 204 13.56 -6.39 4.08
C LEU A 204 13.78 -5.28 5.11
N ILE A 205 13.58 -5.56 6.40
CA ILE A 205 13.74 -4.56 7.47
C ILE A 205 15.20 -4.20 7.77
N SER A 206 16.16 -4.90 7.18
CA SER A 206 17.60 -4.64 7.31
C SER A 206 18.19 -3.83 6.16
N MET A 207 17.42 -3.46 5.13
CA MET A 207 17.92 -2.79 3.92
C MET A 207 18.58 -1.45 4.22
N ASP A 208 17.96 -0.65 5.08
CA ASP A 208 18.50 0.58 5.63
C ASP A 208 17.86 0.89 7.00
N GLU A 209 18.21 2.01 7.61
CA GLU A 209 17.62 2.39 8.90
C GLU A 209 16.13 2.76 8.76
N GLY A 210 15.72 3.35 7.62
CA GLY A 210 14.34 3.71 7.35
C GLY A 210 13.44 2.50 7.14
N ALA A 211 13.97 1.36 6.68
CA ALA A 211 13.23 0.10 6.54
C ALA A 211 12.74 -0.49 7.87
N LYS A 212 13.15 0.09 9.00
CA LYS A 212 12.67 -0.30 10.34
C LYS A 212 11.47 0.52 10.82
N TYR A 213 10.90 1.34 9.95
CA TYR A 213 9.77 2.22 10.27
C TYR A 213 8.72 2.15 9.16
N LEU A 214 7.49 2.54 9.50
CA LEU A 214 6.43 2.66 8.50
C LEU A 214 6.58 3.95 7.68
N GLY A 215 6.14 3.89 6.44
CA GLY A 215 6.03 5.01 5.50
C GLY A 215 4.61 5.31 5.06
N GLU A 216 3.70 4.36 5.21
CA GLU A 216 2.32 4.53 4.76
C GLU A 216 1.30 3.86 5.68
N VAL A 217 0.14 4.48 5.71
CA VAL A 217 -1.11 3.98 6.27
C VAL A 217 -2.18 4.10 5.21
N ALA A 218 -2.69 2.98 4.72
CA ALA A 218 -3.72 2.93 3.70
C ALA A 218 -5.01 2.29 4.21
N LEU A 219 -6.12 2.93 3.91
CA LEU A 219 -7.48 2.52 4.29
C LEU A 219 -8.23 2.05 3.05
N VAL A 220 -8.51 0.75 3.01
CA VAL A 220 -9.22 0.06 1.94
C VAL A 220 -10.36 -0.75 2.55
N PRO A 221 -11.63 -0.56 2.16
CA PRO A 221 -12.73 -1.32 2.71
C PRO A 221 -12.62 -2.81 2.33
N HIS A 222 -13.00 -3.69 3.26
CA HIS A 222 -13.06 -5.13 3.01
C HIS A 222 -14.03 -5.48 1.86
N LYS A 223 -15.05 -4.66 1.64
CA LYS A 223 -15.95 -4.75 0.49
C LYS A 223 -15.39 -4.00 -0.71
N SER A 224 -14.23 -4.42 -1.21
CA SER A 224 -13.67 -3.96 -2.49
C SER A 224 -13.83 -5.05 -3.55
N PRO A 225 -13.86 -4.73 -4.85
CA PRO A 225 -13.94 -5.74 -5.91
C PRO A 225 -12.81 -6.77 -5.83
N ILE A 226 -11.63 -6.34 -5.39
CA ILE A 226 -10.46 -7.20 -5.24
C ILE A 226 -10.63 -8.15 -4.06
N SER A 227 -11.06 -7.64 -2.90
CA SER A 227 -11.31 -8.47 -1.72
C SER A 227 -12.42 -9.48 -1.97
N GLU A 228 -13.53 -9.04 -2.57
CA GLU A 228 -14.70 -9.89 -2.86
C GLU A 228 -14.40 -10.98 -3.90
N SER A 229 -13.42 -10.77 -4.79
CA SER A 229 -12.97 -11.79 -5.75
C SER A 229 -12.37 -13.03 -5.06
N ASN A 230 -11.89 -12.89 -3.83
CA ASN A 230 -11.15 -13.92 -3.10
C ASN A 230 -9.91 -14.47 -3.87
N ILE A 231 -9.38 -13.70 -4.82
CA ILE A 231 -8.20 -14.04 -5.60
C ILE A 231 -6.98 -13.43 -4.93
N LEU A 232 -5.92 -14.23 -4.75
CA LEU A 232 -4.59 -13.74 -4.44
C LEU A 232 -3.84 -13.57 -5.76
N TYR A 233 -3.52 -12.32 -6.11
CA TYR A 233 -2.94 -12.03 -7.42
C TYR A 233 -1.43 -12.25 -7.47
N TYR A 234 -0.74 -12.36 -6.32
CA TYR A 234 0.73 -12.36 -6.26
C TYR A 234 1.36 -11.16 -6.96
N ASN A 235 0.65 -10.04 -6.95
CA ASN A 235 1.03 -8.78 -7.55
C ASN A 235 0.57 -7.65 -6.63
N THR A 236 1.51 -6.90 -6.08
CA THR A 236 1.26 -5.88 -5.05
C THR A 236 0.22 -4.85 -5.50
N LEU A 237 0.22 -4.42 -6.78
CA LEU A 237 -0.78 -3.48 -7.31
C LEU A 237 -2.23 -3.92 -7.04
N PHE A 238 -2.52 -5.22 -7.01
CA PHE A 238 -3.86 -5.76 -6.72
C PHE A 238 -3.98 -6.11 -5.24
N ASP A 239 -3.01 -6.82 -4.69
CA ASP A 239 -3.12 -7.41 -3.36
C ASP A 239 -3.17 -6.34 -2.26
N GLU A 240 -2.44 -5.22 -2.41
CA GLU A 240 -2.53 -4.05 -1.51
C GLU A 240 -3.94 -3.44 -1.52
N ASN A 241 -4.56 -3.35 -2.68
CA ASN A 241 -5.91 -2.82 -2.87
C ASN A 241 -7.04 -3.78 -2.45
N ALA A 242 -6.70 -4.97 -1.95
CA ALA A 242 -7.67 -5.92 -1.39
C ALA A 242 -8.00 -5.64 0.08
N SER A 243 -7.23 -4.83 0.81
CA SER A 243 -7.46 -4.59 2.23
C SER A 243 -6.72 -3.36 2.76
N ASN A 244 -7.07 -2.92 3.97
CA ASN A 244 -6.21 -2.02 4.72
C ASN A 244 -4.79 -2.56 4.70
N HIS A 245 -3.81 -1.69 4.44
CA HIS A 245 -2.40 -2.06 4.42
C HIS A 245 -1.52 -0.99 5.04
N LEU A 246 -0.30 -1.36 5.32
CA LEU A 246 0.76 -0.48 5.81
C LEU A 246 1.99 -0.68 4.93
N ALA A 247 2.79 0.35 4.72
CA ALA A 247 4.07 0.19 4.05
C ALA A 247 5.25 0.28 5.01
N ILE A 248 6.19 -0.67 4.88
CA ILE A 248 7.52 -0.55 5.46
C ILE A 248 8.35 0.38 4.58
N GLY A 249 8.98 1.40 5.18
CA GLY A 249 9.98 2.21 4.50
C GLY A 249 9.57 3.65 4.20
N MET A 250 9.77 4.12 2.97
CA MET A 250 9.67 5.52 2.58
C MET A 250 8.24 6.04 2.64
N ALA A 251 8.08 7.25 3.21
CA ALA A 251 6.83 8.00 3.18
C ALA A 251 6.75 8.93 1.96
N TYR A 252 5.53 9.15 1.45
CA TYR A 252 5.30 10.08 0.34
C TYR A 252 5.18 11.52 0.83
N ALA A 253 5.98 12.40 0.22
CA ALA A 253 6.04 13.83 0.58
C ALA A 253 4.69 14.54 0.42
N PHE A 254 3.87 14.15 -0.55
CA PHE A 254 2.55 14.75 -0.79
C PHE A 254 1.50 14.40 0.27
N CYS A 255 1.79 13.45 1.17
CA CYS A 255 0.98 13.17 2.36
C CYS A 255 1.20 14.18 3.50
N LEU A 256 1.94 15.26 3.27
CA LEU A 256 2.19 16.35 4.22
C LEU A 256 1.95 17.71 3.56
N GLU A 257 1.33 18.65 4.29
CA GLU A 257 1.14 20.04 3.85
C GLU A 257 2.49 20.70 3.49
N GLY A 258 2.62 21.15 2.22
CA GLY A 258 3.87 21.71 1.71
C GLY A 258 4.99 20.70 1.44
N GLY A 259 4.77 19.41 1.68
CA GLY A 259 5.81 18.39 1.59
C GLY A 259 6.43 18.24 0.20
N LYS A 260 5.67 18.50 -0.88
CA LYS A 260 6.21 18.47 -2.26
C LYS A 260 7.36 19.46 -2.52
N ASP A 261 7.43 20.53 -1.72
CA ASP A 261 8.47 21.56 -1.82
C ASP A 261 9.60 21.39 -0.81
N MET A 262 9.50 20.38 0.07
CA MET A 262 10.49 20.07 1.10
C MET A 262 11.59 19.15 0.56
N ASN A 263 12.80 19.33 1.07
CA ASN A 263 13.88 18.36 0.87
C ASN A 263 13.76 17.18 1.88
N PRO A 264 14.51 16.08 1.71
CA PRO A 264 14.40 14.91 2.58
C PRO A 264 14.65 15.20 4.07
N GLU A 265 15.57 16.10 4.40
CA GLU A 265 15.88 16.48 5.78
C GLU A 265 14.69 17.20 6.42
N GLN A 266 14.05 18.11 5.71
CA GLN A 266 12.84 18.80 6.16
C GLN A 266 11.67 17.84 6.37
N LEU A 267 11.46 16.87 5.47
CA LEU A 267 10.43 15.85 5.63
C LEU A 267 10.65 15.01 6.90
N ILE A 268 11.92 14.65 7.19
CA ILE A 268 12.28 13.93 8.42
C ILE A 268 12.00 14.79 9.67
N GLU A 269 12.33 16.08 9.65
CA GLU A 269 12.03 17.02 10.74
C GLU A 269 10.53 17.14 11.01
N HIS A 270 9.70 17.00 9.98
CA HIS A 270 8.23 16.97 10.10
C HIS A 270 7.68 15.57 10.44
N GLY A 271 8.56 14.60 10.68
CA GLY A 271 8.20 13.27 11.17
C GLY A 271 7.90 12.23 10.10
N LEU A 272 8.19 12.48 8.84
CA LEU A 272 8.08 11.48 7.77
C LEU A 272 9.31 10.56 7.77
N ASN A 273 9.10 9.31 7.40
CA ASN A 273 10.19 8.36 7.25
C ASN A 273 10.81 8.44 5.86
N ASN A 274 12.14 8.29 5.79
CA ASN A 274 12.91 8.19 4.55
C ASN A 274 13.63 6.83 4.50
N SER A 275 13.54 6.15 3.36
CA SER A 275 14.14 4.83 3.12
C SER A 275 14.40 4.62 1.63
N VAL A 276 15.26 3.65 1.31
CA VAL A 276 15.46 3.19 -0.09
C VAL A 276 14.36 2.21 -0.53
N THR A 277 13.54 1.73 0.39
CA THR A 277 12.46 0.77 0.14
C THR A 277 11.10 1.37 0.46
N HIS A 278 10.05 0.81 -0.15
CA HIS A 278 8.64 0.99 0.18
C HIS A 278 7.95 -0.32 -0.18
N VAL A 279 7.41 -1.00 0.82
CA VAL A 279 6.81 -2.33 0.62
C VAL A 279 5.53 -2.43 1.44
N ASP A 280 4.41 -2.57 0.73
CA ASP A 280 3.08 -2.68 1.29
C ASP A 280 2.80 -4.10 1.76
N PHE A 281 2.11 -4.21 2.90
CA PHE A 281 1.66 -5.48 3.44
C PHE A 281 0.25 -5.37 4.02
N MET A 282 -0.57 -6.36 3.72
CA MET A 282 -2.00 -6.36 3.96
C MET A 282 -2.32 -6.79 5.39
N ILE A 283 -3.14 -5.98 6.07
CA ILE A 283 -3.53 -6.19 7.46
C ILE A 283 -5.05 -6.21 7.67
N GLY A 284 -5.83 -5.77 6.66
CA GLY A 284 -7.27 -5.64 6.75
C GLY A 284 -8.01 -6.98 6.73
N SER A 285 -9.12 -7.05 7.44
CA SER A 285 -10.04 -8.19 7.47
C SER A 285 -11.46 -7.73 7.75
N ALA A 286 -12.44 -8.64 7.61
CA ALA A 286 -13.83 -8.38 7.99
C ALA A 286 -14.03 -8.14 9.50
N GLU A 287 -13.03 -8.43 10.33
CA GLU A 287 -13.07 -8.26 11.79
C GLU A 287 -12.32 -7.01 12.26
N MET A 288 -11.66 -6.26 11.33
CA MET A 288 -10.87 -5.09 11.69
C MET A 288 -11.76 -3.89 12.03
N ASN A 289 -11.48 -3.28 13.18
CA ASN A 289 -12.00 -1.98 13.56
C ASN A 289 -10.85 -0.98 13.63
N ILE A 290 -11.10 0.24 13.16
CA ILE A 290 -10.13 1.35 13.21
C ILE A 290 -10.84 2.55 13.82
N TYR A 291 -10.23 3.13 14.83
CA TYR A 291 -10.73 4.31 15.52
C TYR A 291 -9.77 5.48 15.28
N GLY A 292 -10.33 6.63 14.93
CA GLY A 292 -9.62 7.91 14.87
C GLY A 292 -9.70 8.63 16.20
N ILE A 293 -8.57 9.10 16.70
CA ILE A 293 -8.48 9.81 17.97
C ILE A 293 -8.16 11.27 17.68
N THR A 294 -9.08 12.15 18.08
CA THR A 294 -8.96 13.62 17.92
C THR A 294 -7.96 14.22 18.91
N ALA A 295 -7.67 15.50 18.76
CA ALA A 295 -6.71 16.22 19.61
C ALA A 295 -7.16 16.32 21.10
N ASP A 296 -8.48 16.28 21.35
CA ASP A 296 -9.05 16.27 22.70
C ASP A 296 -9.18 14.88 23.31
N GLY A 297 -8.76 13.84 22.56
CA GLY A 297 -8.79 12.43 22.97
C GLY A 297 -10.13 11.73 22.69
N THR A 298 -11.07 12.36 21.99
CA THR A 298 -12.31 11.70 21.59
C THR A 298 -12.00 10.62 20.56
N GLU A 299 -12.56 9.43 20.75
CA GLU A 299 -12.44 8.29 19.86
C GLU A 299 -13.68 8.19 18.97
N GLU A 300 -13.46 8.12 17.65
CA GLU A 300 -14.52 8.00 16.65
C GLU A 300 -14.25 6.82 15.73
N PRO A 301 -15.25 6.02 15.35
CA PRO A 301 -15.04 4.90 14.44
C PRO A 301 -14.73 5.42 13.03
N VAL A 302 -13.64 4.93 12.45
CA VAL A 302 -13.24 5.13 11.05
C VAL A 302 -13.62 3.88 10.23
N PHE A 303 -13.31 2.70 10.77
CA PHE A 303 -13.75 1.41 10.23
C PHE A 303 -14.43 0.59 11.31
N LEU A 304 -15.51 -0.09 10.94
CA LEU A 304 -16.18 -1.12 11.73
C LEU A 304 -16.39 -2.36 10.87
N ASN A 305 -16.00 -3.51 11.41
CA ASN A 305 -16.11 -4.79 10.69
C ASN A 305 -15.51 -4.70 9.27
N GLY A 306 -14.33 -4.14 9.17
CA GLY A 306 -13.54 -4.04 7.93
C GLY A 306 -14.02 -3.01 6.91
N ASN A 307 -15.04 -2.20 7.20
CA ASN A 307 -15.60 -1.25 6.25
C ASN A 307 -15.74 0.15 6.86
N TRP A 308 -15.85 1.17 5.99
CA TRP A 308 -16.06 2.55 6.42
C TRP A 308 -17.25 2.67 7.38
N ALA A 309 -17.06 3.40 8.46
CA ALA A 309 -18.09 3.66 9.48
C ALA A 309 -18.90 4.95 9.20
N PHE A 310 -18.58 5.69 8.10
CA PHE A 310 -19.22 6.95 7.71
C PHE A 310 -19.40 7.05 6.20
#